data_6dd4c22574fe83c3cbceeeb9c451049f
#
_entry.id   6dd4c22574fe83c3cbceeeb9c451049f
#
_cell.length_a   1.000
_cell.length_b   1.000
_cell.length_c   1.000
_cell.angle_alpha   90.00
_cell.angle_beta   90.00
_cell.angle_gamma   90.00
#
_symmetry.space_group_name_H-M   'P 1'
#
loop_
_entity.id
_entity.type
_entity.pdbx_description
1 polymer ?
#
loop_
_entity_poly.entity_id
_entity_poly.type
_entity_poly.pdbx_seq_one_letter_code
_entity_poly.pdbx_strand_id
1 'polypeptide(L)'
;MVNEKDVMRKLKYFAGIAAALMLWGRSEDKFVPDQYLNGLGGDEYVLNEIDEWIIDNYTRPYNMEVKYRWDQSELDLNRTLVPIKEELVVSVMKVVQEIWIKPYEQLAGANFIRSYSPKKYVLVGSPKYNPNTGTITLGEAEGGRKIVLYRLNWFDLKDRDLIQQIMKTVHHEFGHTLHQTILYPEEFKNITPGGYTTSWNNMSEEEALKLGYVSSYACAGPDEDFVEMIARIAVFGPEWYEKKVARAKELYLNATSALDFAYDPSEALRQKETIVVSYLKDIWGINFYDQDGEKGLVTLVQEAIDYVTSDDYKQ
;
A
#
# COMPACT_ATOMS: atom_id res chain seq x y z
N MET A 1 -27.43 -67.42 16.80
CA MET A 1 -27.42 -66.47 17.90
C MET A 1 -25.97 -66.13 18.25
N VAL A 2 -25.53 -64.93 17.97
CA VAL A 2 -24.19 -64.49 18.34
C VAL A 2 -24.18 -64.26 19.85
N ASN A 3 -23.23 -64.89 20.53
CA ASN A 3 -23.17 -64.87 22.00
C ASN A 3 -22.75 -63.45 22.45
N GLU A 4 -23.66 -62.77 23.13
CA GLU A 4 -23.51 -61.40 23.64
C GLU A 4 -22.22 -61.19 24.48
N LYS A 5 -21.80 -62.24 25.18
CA LYS A 5 -20.55 -62.24 25.98
C LYS A 5 -19.29 -62.17 25.10
N ASP A 6 -19.29 -62.74 23.89
CA ASP A 6 -18.16 -62.70 22.96
C ASP A 6 -18.08 -61.32 22.25
N VAL A 7 -19.21 -60.66 22.00
CA VAL A 7 -19.27 -59.32 21.44
C VAL A 7 -18.70 -58.29 22.45
N MET A 8 -19.13 -58.37 23.70
CA MET A 8 -18.65 -57.54 24.78
C MET A 8 -17.15 -57.74 25.08
N ARG A 9 -16.65 -58.96 24.95
CA ARG A 9 -15.22 -59.22 25.13
C ARG A 9 -14.39 -58.62 24.01
N LYS A 10 -14.83 -58.73 22.77
CA LYS A 10 -14.17 -58.09 21.60
C LYS A 10 -14.21 -56.60 21.70
N LEU A 11 -15.31 -55.97 22.15
CA LEU A 11 -15.42 -54.53 22.34
C LEU A 11 -14.42 -53.99 23.38
N LYS A 12 -14.24 -54.74 24.50
CA LYS A 12 -13.25 -54.38 25.52
C LYS A 12 -11.80 -54.46 25.01
N TYR A 13 -11.48 -55.45 24.17
CA TYR A 13 -10.16 -55.52 23.50
C TYR A 13 -9.93 -54.40 22.50
N PHE A 14 -10.95 -54.03 21.71
CA PHE A 14 -10.88 -52.87 20.78
C PHE A 14 -10.74 -51.56 21.53
N ALA A 15 -11.43 -51.36 22.61
CA ALA A 15 -11.33 -50.15 23.45
C ALA A 15 -9.94 -50.05 24.11
N GLY A 16 -9.37 -51.19 24.55
CA GLY A 16 -8.02 -51.23 25.12
C GLY A 16 -6.93 -50.93 24.10
N ILE A 17 -7.05 -51.43 22.87
CA ILE A 17 -6.12 -51.13 21.77
C ILE A 17 -6.21 -49.67 21.31
N ALA A 18 -7.41 -49.10 21.21
CA ALA A 18 -7.63 -47.70 20.88
C ALA A 18 -7.06 -46.77 21.96
N ALA A 19 -7.21 -47.12 23.26
CA ALA A 19 -6.60 -46.33 24.33
C ALA A 19 -5.07 -46.41 24.37
N ALA A 20 -4.50 -47.60 24.02
CA ALA A 20 -3.04 -47.76 23.93
C ALA A 20 -2.46 -46.98 22.74
N LEU A 21 -3.15 -46.93 21.59
CA LEU A 21 -2.75 -46.11 20.44
C LEU A 21 -2.85 -44.62 20.70
N MET A 22 -3.80 -44.15 21.51
CA MET A 22 -3.90 -42.73 21.91
C MET A 22 -2.82 -42.34 22.92
N LEU A 23 -2.27 -43.26 23.68
CA LEU A 23 -1.16 -43.01 24.62
C LEU A 23 0.22 -43.03 23.90
N TRP A 24 0.33 -43.75 22.79
CA TRP A 24 1.58 -43.76 22.00
C TRP A 24 1.72 -42.57 21.07
N GLY A 25 0.62 -41.85 20.76
CA GLY A 25 0.62 -40.66 19.93
C GLY A 25 0.98 -39.35 20.68
N ARG A 26 1.35 -39.44 21.98
CA ARG A 26 1.71 -38.27 22.81
C ARG A 26 3.16 -38.28 23.28
N SER A 27 4.07 -38.72 22.49
CA SER A 27 5.45 -38.23 22.63
C SER A 27 5.53 -36.94 21.80
N GLU A 28 5.27 -35.80 22.44
CA GLU A 28 5.85 -34.56 21.99
C GLU A 28 7.36 -34.73 22.18
N ASP A 29 8.03 -35.26 21.17
CA ASP A 29 9.45 -35.01 21.04
C ASP A 29 9.60 -33.52 20.98
N LYS A 30 9.91 -32.89 22.12
CA LYS A 30 10.44 -31.55 22.13
C LYS A 30 11.74 -31.65 21.32
N PHE A 31 11.65 -31.35 20.04
CA PHE A 31 12.82 -31.10 19.23
C PHE A 31 13.52 -29.88 19.86
N VAL A 32 14.46 -30.16 20.76
CA VAL A 32 15.42 -29.18 21.23
C VAL A 32 16.56 -29.35 20.22
N PRO A 33 16.76 -28.43 19.30
CA PRO A 33 17.93 -28.51 18.43
C PRO A 33 19.16 -28.39 19.30
N ASP A 34 19.93 -29.48 19.44
CA ASP A 34 21.24 -29.48 20.12
C ASP A 34 22.26 -28.61 19.38
N GLN A 35 21.93 -28.12 18.21
CA GLN A 35 22.73 -27.20 17.42
C GLN A 35 21.80 -26.17 16.75
N TYR A 36 22.12 -24.89 16.88
CA TYR A 36 21.58 -23.87 16.00
C TYR A 36 21.88 -24.30 14.56
N LEU A 37 20.82 -24.53 13.77
CA LEU A 37 20.95 -24.71 12.32
C LEU A 37 21.38 -23.36 11.74
N ASN A 38 22.70 -23.22 11.52
CA ASN A 38 23.26 -22.04 10.87
C ASN A 38 22.53 -21.81 9.54
N GLY A 39 21.94 -20.63 9.37
CA GLY A 39 21.23 -20.24 8.14
C GLY A 39 19.70 -20.38 8.18
N LEU A 40 19.08 -20.81 9.28
CA LEU A 40 17.61 -20.78 9.47
C LEU A 40 17.12 -19.65 10.41
N GLY A 41 17.99 -18.80 10.86
CA GLY A 41 17.68 -17.53 11.54
C GLY A 41 18.19 -16.39 10.69
N GLY A 42 17.59 -15.21 10.75
CA GLY A 42 18.11 -14.02 10.07
C GLY A 42 19.59 -13.78 10.41
N ASP A 43 20.32 -13.13 9.52
CA ASP A 43 21.72 -12.79 9.74
C ASP A 43 21.88 -12.04 11.05
N GLU A 44 22.67 -12.58 11.99
CA GLU A 44 23.08 -11.85 13.18
C GLU A 44 24.04 -10.74 12.73
N TYR A 45 23.63 -9.50 12.91
CA TYR A 45 24.46 -8.32 12.64
C TYR A 45 24.48 -7.39 13.86
N VAL A 46 25.56 -6.67 14.00
CA VAL A 46 25.65 -5.62 15.03
C VAL A 46 24.82 -4.42 14.55
N LEU A 47 23.93 -3.94 15.41
CA LEU A 47 23.13 -2.74 15.12
C LEU A 47 24.08 -1.54 14.92
N ASN A 48 23.79 -0.77 13.88
CA ASN A 48 24.43 0.51 13.63
C ASN A 48 23.46 1.68 13.95
N GLU A 49 23.91 2.91 13.79
CA GLU A 49 23.11 4.11 14.07
C GLU A 49 21.82 4.17 13.24
N ILE A 50 21.81 3.64 12.01
CA ILE A 50 20.61 3.59 11.14
C ILE A 50 19.60 2.60 11.73
N ASP A 51 20.07 1.43 12.19
CA ASP A 51 19.20 0.43 12.80
C ASP A 51 18.57 0.95 14.09
N GLU A 52 19.34 1.60 14.94
CA GLU A 52 18.85 2.22 16.17
C GLU A 52 17.81 3.31 15.86
N TRP A 53 18.09 4.15 14.86
CA TRP A 53 17.15 5.16 14.42
C TRP A 53 15.83 4.54 13.89
N ILE A 54 15.90 3.48 13.08
CA ILE A 54 14.72 2.76 12.58
C ILE A 54 13.92 2.16 13.74
N ILE A 55 14.59 1.54 14.70
CA ILE A 55 13.96 0.95 15.89
C ILE A 55 13.18 2.02 16.65
N ASP A 56 13.80 3.17 16.89
CA ASP A 56 13.20 4.24 17.69
C ASP A 56 12.05 4.97 16.96
N ASN A 57 12.16 5.11 15.64
CA ASN A 57 11.21 5.91 14.86
C ASN A 57 10.14 5.11 14.13
N TYR A 58 10.32 3.79 13.93
CA TYR A 58 9.39 2.94 13.19
C TYR A 58 8.97 1.69 13.95
N THR A 59 9.94 0.92 14.48
CA THR A 59 9.63 -0.37 15.10
C THR A 59 8.89 -0.20 16.41
N ARG A 60 9.43 0.60 17.35
CA ARG A 60 8.81 0.83 18.66
C ARG A 60 7.47 1.57 18.58
N PRO A 61 7.37 2.73 17.86
CA PRO A 61 6.13 3.48 17.84
C PRO A 61 5.02 2.84 16.99
N TYR A 62 5.36 2.15 15.87
CA TYR A 62 4.38 1.72 14.88
C TYR A 62 4.34 0.21 14.62
N ASN A 63 5.26 -0.56 15.20
CA ASN A 63 5.45 -1.98 14.90
C ASN A 63 5.68 -2.22 13.40
N MET A 64 6.54 -1.37 12.80
CA MET A 64 6.95 -1.44 11.40
C MET A 64 8.41 -1.88 11.30
N GLU A 65 8.69 -2.79 10.39
CA GLU A 65 10.03 -3.19 9.98
C GLU A 65 10.45 -2.36 8.76
N VAL A 66 11.67 -1.84 8.77
CA VAL A 66 12.28 -1.17 7.60
C VAL A 66 13.52 -1.94 7.20
N LYS A 67 13.48 -2.59 6.04
CA LYS A 67 14.60 -3.34 5.47
C LYS A 67 15.32 -2.49 4.42
N TYR A 68 16.56 -2.15 4.68
CA TYR A 68 17.43 -1.43 3.75
C TYR A 68 18.64 -2.26 3.32
N ARG A 69 19.05 -3.24 4.13
CA ARG A 69 20.07 -4.22 3.75
C ARG A 69 19.51 -5.18 2.72
N TRP A 70 20.36 -5.60 1.79
CA TRP A 70 19.95 -6.51 0.73
C TRP A 70 19.42 -7.82 1.29
N ASP A 71 18.19 -8.13 0.95
CA ASP A 71 17.54 -9.42 1.24
C ASP A 71 16.83 -9.89 -0.03
N GLN A 72 17.44 -10.87 -0.68
CA GLN A 72 16.94 -11.38 -1.96
C GLN A 72 15.56 -12.03 -1.83
N SER A 73 15.20 -12.56 -0.65
CA SER A 73 13.91 -13.19 -0.40
C SER A 73 12.74 -12.19 -0.41
N GLU A 74 13.01 -10.90 -0.23
CA GLU A 74 12.02 -9.84 -0.22
C GLU A 74 11.75 -9.24 -1.60
N LEU A 75 12.49 -9.64 -2.63
CA LEU A 75 12.53 -8.97 -3.93
C LEU A 75 12.27 -9.95 -5.08
N ASP A 76 11.84 -9.41 -6.23
CA ASP A 76 11.65 -10.18 -7.45
C ASP A 76 13.00 -10.65 -8.03
N LEU A 77 13.27 -11.94 -7.94
CA LEU A 77 14.51 -12.58 -8.42
C LEU A 77 14.75 -12.42 -9.93
N ASN A 78 13.72 -12.13 -10.71
CA ASN A 78 13.81 -11.95 -12.15
C ASN A 78 14.22 -10.51 -12.54
N ARG A 79 14.54 -9.67 -11.57
CA ARG A 79 14.91 -8.26 -11.78
C ARG A 79 16.32 -7.99 -11.27
N THR A 80 17.06 -7.20 -12.02
CA THR A 80 18.36 -6.68 -11.57
C THR A 80 18.11 -5.46 -10.69
N LEU A 81 18.17 -5.65 -9.39
CA LEU A 81 17.95 -4.61 -8.40
C LEU A 81 19.24 -4.36 -7.60
N VAL A 82 19.39 -3.16 -7.05
CA VAL A 82 20.51 -2.82 -6.15
C VAL A 82 19.96 -2.23 -4.84
N PRO A 83 20.68 -2.41 -3.72
CA PRO A 83 20.26 -1.85 -2.44
C PRO A 83 20.25 -0.32 -2.46
N ILE A 84 19.51 0.28 -1.55
CA ILE A 84 19.60 1.71 -1.26
C ILE A 84 20.98 2.02 -0.67
N LYS A 85 21.50 3.22 -0.94
CA LYS A 85 22.68 3.75 -0.26
C LYS A 85 22.33 4.05 1.19
N GLU A 86 23.18 3.62 2.12
CA GLU A 86 22.91 3.75 3.56
C GLU A 86 22.69 5.20 4.00
N GLU A 87 23.44 6.14 3.41
CA GLU A 87 23.29 7.56 3.71
C GLU A 87 21.91 8.16 3.36
N LEU A 88 21.12 7.50 2.51
CA LEU A 88 19.80 7.95 2.12
C LEU A 88 18.66 7.36 2.97
N VAL A 89 18.91 6.30 3.71
CA VAL A 89 17.89 5.54 4.45
C VAL A 89 17.10 6.43 5.41
N VAL A 90 17.81 7.12 6.28
CA VAL A 90 17.18 8.00 7.29
C VAL A 90 16.43 9.14 6.64
N SER A 91 17.02 9.76 5.59
CA SER A 91 16.38 10.85 4.85
C SER A 91 15.07 10.44 4.20
N VAL A 92 15.06 9.31 3.48
CA VAL A 92 13.86 8.76 2.85
C VAL A 92 12.79 8.48 3.89
N MET A 93 13.16 7.81 4.97
CA MET A 93 12.18 7.41 5.99
C MET A 93 11.66 8.61 6.80
N LYS A 94 12.45 9.66 7.03
CA LYS A 94 11.95 10.93 7.60
C LYS A 94 10.88 11.55 6.69
N VAL A 95 11.09 11.57 5.37
CA VAL A 95 10.09 12.08 4.41
C VAL A 95 8.81 11.25 4.45
N VAL A 96 8.92 9.92 4.56
CA VAL A 96 7.75 9.05 4.75
C VAL A 96 7.00 9.38 6.04
N GLN A 97 7.70 9.68 7.15
CA GLN A 97 7.05 10.11 8.38
C GLN A 97 6.33 11.45 8.21
N GLU A 98 6.99 12.45 7.63
CA GLU A 98 6.42 13.79 7.49
C GLU A 98 5.19 13.83 6.60
N ILE A 99 5.26 13.17 5.44
CA ILE A 99 4.22 13.32 4.41
C ILE A 99 3.10 12.27 4.56
N TRP A 100 3.37 11.13 5.18
CA TRP A 100 2.36 10.08 5.31
C TRP A 100 1.95 9.84 6.76
N ILE A 101 2.87 9.50 7.67
CA ILE A 101 2.50 9.10 9.03
C ILE A 101 1.85 10.26 9.79
N LYS A 102 2.51 11.41 9.87
CA LYS A 102 2.05 12.55 10.67
C LYS A 102 0.68 13.09 10.24
N PRO A 103 0.36 13.26 8.94
CA PRO A 103 -0.98 13.66 8.52
C PRO A 103 -2.08 12.72 9.01
N TYR A 104 -1.89 11.42 8.88
CA TYR A 104 -2.89 10.46 9.37
C TYR A 104 -2.95 10.38 10.90
N GLU A 105 -1.83 10.51 11.61
CA GLU A 105 -1.82 10.60 13.07
C GLU A 105 -2.57 11.83 13.58
N GLN A 106 -2.41 12.96 12.92
CA GLN A 106 -3.10 14.19 13.28
C GLN A 106 -4.62 14.06 13.11
N LEU A 107 -5.08 13.37 12.07
CA LEU A 107 -6.50 13.23 11.74
C LEU A 107 -7.19 12.08 12.49
N ALA A 108 -6.53 10.93 12.62
CA ALA A 108 -7.13 9.71 13.13
C ALA A 108 -6.43 9.16 14.39
N GLY A 109 -5.35 9.79 14.85
CA GLY A 109 -4.57 9.40 16.02
C GLY A 109 -3.54 8.32 15.78
N ALA A 110 -2.58 8.20 16.68
CA ALA A 110 -1.46 7.26 16.58
C ALA A 110 -1.88 5.79 16.52
N ASN A 111 -3.00 5.42 17.15
CA ASN A 111 -3.51 4.05 17.10
C ASN A 111 -3.99 3.66 15.71
N PHE A 112 -4.43 4.61 14.88
CA PHE A 112 -4.84 4.35 13.51
C PHE A 112 -3.67 3.81 12.68
N ILE A 113 -2.53 4.51 12.69
CA ILE A 113 -1.30 4.05 12.01
C ILE A 113 -0.83 2.71 12.56
N ARG A 114 -0.81 2.53 13.88
CA ARG A 114 -0.41 1.24 14.50
C ARG A 114 -1.27 0.07 14.04
N SER A 115 -2.56 0.29 13.83
CA SER A 115 -3.51 -0.76 13.47
C SER A 115 -3.51 -1.09 11.99
N TYR A 116 -3.45 -0.07 11.13
CA TYR A 116 -3.75 -0.21 9.71
C TYR A 116 -2.55 -0.02 8.78
N SER A 117 -1.40 0.45 9.28
CA SER A 117 -0.22 0.62 8.44
C SER A 117 0.35 -0.71 7.94
N PRO A 118 0.94 -0.74 6.73
CA PRO A 118 1.82 -1.82 6.30
C PRO A 118 2.91 -2.07 7.33
N LYS A 119 3.22 -3.34 7.60
CA LYS A 119 4.15 -3.71 8.67
C LYS A 119 5.60 -3.82 8.22
N LYS A 120 5.84 -3.73 6.91
CA LYS A 120 7.19 -3.84 6.35
C LYS A 120 7.41 -2.86 5.22
N TYR A 121 8.54 -2.17 5.27
CA TYR A 121 9.10 -1.39 4.17
C TYR A 121 10.39 -2.04 3.68
N VAL A 122 10.54 -2.20 2.36
CA VAL A 122 11.77 -2.66 1.71
C VAL A 122 12.29 -1.55 0.82
N LEU A 123 13.52 -1.10 1.06
CA LEU A 123 14.12 0.06 0.39
C LEU A 123 15.09 -0.41 -0.69
N VAL A 124 14.77 -0.10 -1.94
CA VAL A 124 15.56 -0.50 -3.12
C VAL A 124 16.13 0.72 -3.82
N GLY A 125 17.42 0.69 -4.08
CA GLY A 125 18.15 1.80 -4.69
C GLY A 125 17.83 2.00 -6.16
N SER A 126 17.70 0.92 -6.94
CA SER A 126 17.40 0.99 -8.38
C SER A 126 15.90 1.03 -8.68
N PRO A 127 15.49 1.50 -9.87
CA PRO A 127 14.15 1.29 -10.38
C PRO A 127 13.89 -0.18 -10.67
N LYS A 128 12.63 -0.62 -10.55
CA LYS A 128 12.18 -1.91 -11.06
C LYS A 128 11.72 -1.71 -12.51
N TYR A 129 12.57 -2.10 -13.44
CA TYR A 129 12.29 -1.97 -14.87
C TYR A 129 11.57 -3.20 -15.41
N ASN A 130 10.49 -2.99 -16.16
CA ASN A 130 9.81 -4.06 -16.89
C ASN A 130 10.29 -4.08 -18.35
N PRO A 131 11.09 -5.08 -18.77
CA PRO A 131 11.64 -5.13 -20.11
C PRO A 131 10.58 -5.35 -21.21
N ASN A 132 9.41 -5.90 -20.85
CA ASN A 132 8.34 -6.20 -21.82
C ASN A 132 7.51 -4.95 -22.17
N THR A 133 7.29 -4.08 -21.20
CA THR A 133 6.44 -2.89 -21.36
C THR A 133 7.25 -1.58 -21.40
N GLY A 134 8.53 -1.61 -21.05
CA GLY A 134 9.37 -0.41 -20.92
C GLY A 134 9.02 0.47 -19.70
N THR A 135 8.10 0.02 -18.83
CA THR A 135 7.66 0.79 -17.67
C THR A 135 8.61 0.64 -16.49
N ILE A 136 8.63 1.65 -15.63
CA ILE A 136 9.36 1.66 -14.36
C ILE A 136 8.33 1.64 -13.23
N THR A 137 8.46 0.67 -12.32
CA THR A 137 7.71 0.63 -11.07
C THR A 137 8.50 1.38 -10.00
N LEU A 138 7.85 2.33 -9.32
CA LEU A 138 8.44 3.13 -8.24
C LEU A 138 8.11 2.59 -6.86
N GLY A 139 7.10 1.76 -6.76
CA GLY A 139 6.73 1.03 -5.56
C GLY A 139 5.69 -0.01 -5.87
N GLU A 140 5.57 -0.97 -4.98
CA GLU A 140 4.55 -2.03 -5.03
C GLU A 140 4.25 -2.51 -3.62
N ALA A 141 3.01 -2.97 -3.40
CA ALA A 141 2.67 -3.67 -2.18
C ALA A 141 2.37 -5.14 -2.42
N GLU A 142 2.61 -5.93 -1.41
CA GLU A 142 2.22 -7.33 -1.35
C GLU A 142 1.18 -7.52 -0.25
N GLY A 143 -0.08 -7.66 -0.67
CA GLY A 143 -1.20 -7.98 0.22
C GLY A 143 -1.45 -6.99 1.36
N GLY A 144 -1.20 -5.69 1.15
CA GLY A 144 -1.39 -4.63 2.16
C GLY A 144 -0.44 -4.72 3.38
N ARG A 145 0.56 -5.62 3.35
CA ARG A 145 1.45 -5.86 4.50
C ARG A 145 2.86 -5.35 4.30
N LYS A 146 3.32 -5.29 3.05
CA LYS A 146 4.67 -4.89 2.68
C LYS A 146 4.62 -3.86 1.58
N ILE A 147 5.39 -2.79 1.71
CA ILE A 147 5.63 -1.80 0.65
C ILE A 147 7.10 -1.89 0.24
N VAL A 148 7.36 -2.03 -1.05
CA VAL A 148 8.70 -1.94 -1.63
C VAL A 148 8.82 -0.61 -2.34
N LEU A 149 9.78 0.22 -1.96
CA LEU A 149 10.06 1.49 -2.59
C LEU A 149 11.31 1.37 -3.46
N TYR A 150 11.19 1.74 -4.73
CA TYR A 150 12.27 1.64 -5.71
C TYR A 150 12.85 3.01 -6.07
N ARG A 151 13.98 3.02 -6.78
CA ARG A 151 14.66 4.22 -7.32
C ARG A 151 15.21 5.16 -6.24
N LEU A 152 15.43 4.69 -5.03
CA LEU A 152 15.80 5.54 -3.90
C LEU A 152 17.24 6.09 -3.96
N ASN A 153 18.13 5.52 -4.80
CA ASN A 153 19.48 6.05 -4.98
C ASN A 153 19.53 7.39 -5.75
N TRP A 154 18.40 7.82 -6.31
CA TRP A 154 18.21 9.15 -6.92
C TRP A 154 17.44 10.11 -6.00
N PHE A 155 17.17 9.69 -4.76
CA PHE A 155 16.43 10.53 -3.83
C PHE A 155 17.17 11.84 -3.55
N ASP A 156 16.44 12.95 -3.74
CA ASP A 156 16.91 14.30 -3.48
C ASP A 156 15.73 15.10 -2.89
N LEU A 157 15.94 15.76 -1.76
CA LEU A 157 14.93 16.60 -1.13
C LEU A 157 14.51 17.79 -1.98
N LYS A 158 15.35 18.23 -2.91
CA LYS A 158 15.02 19.32 -3.84
C LYS A 158 14.28 18.84 -5.09
N ASP A 159 14.23 17.55 -5.32
CA ASP A 159 13.41 16.95 -6.39
C ASP A 159 11.98 16.69 -5.90
N ARG A 160 11.16 17.75 -5.92
CA ARG A 160 9.74 17.68 -5.52
C ARG A 160 8.98 16.61 -6.31
N ASP A 161 9.24 16.49 -7.60
CA ASP A 161 8.52 15.54 -8.46
C ASP A 161 8.83 14.10 -8.05
N LEU A 162 10.08 13.78 -7.72
CA LEU A 162 10.45 12.46 -7.24
C LEU A 162 9.82 12.16 -5.86
N ILE A 163 9.85 13.14 -4.95
CA ILE A 163 9.18 13.00 -3.64
C ILE A 163 7.69 12.74 -3.82
N GLN A 164 7.00 13.51 -4.66
CA GLN A 164 5.58 13.30 -4.94
C GLN A 164 5.31 11.91 -5.55
N GLN A 165 6.16 11.44 -6.46
CA GLN A 165 6.00 10.10 -7.03
C GLN A 165 6.15 8.99 -5.98
N ILE A 166 7.15 9.09 -5.10
CA ILE A 166 7.36 8.13 -4.00
C ILE A 166 6.17 8.17 -3.05
N MET A 167 5.75 9.36 -2.63
CA MET A 167 4.67 9.52 -1.67
C MET A 167 3.30 9.15 -2.24
N LYS A 168 3.06 9.42 -3.54
CA LYS A 168 1.88 8.90 -4.25
C LYS A 168 1.79 7.38 -4.12
N THR A 169 2.92 6.68 -4.29
CA THR A 169 2.94 5.23 -4.11
C THR A 169 2.61 4.84 -2.66
N VAL A 170 3.20 5.49 -1.65
CA VAL A 170 2.92 5.17 -0.24
C VAL A 170 1.43 5.38 0.09
N HIS A 171 0.82 6.48 -0.33
CA HIS A 171 -0.60 6.74 -0.12
C HIS A 171 -1.51 5.77 -0.88
N HIS A 172 -1.13 5.37 -2.09
CA HIS A 172 -1.82 4.39 -2.92
C HIS A 172 -1.90 3.03 -2.22
N GLU A 173 -0.74 2.52 -1.79
CA GLU A 173 -0.66 1.22 -1.12
C GLU A 173 -1.36 1.23 0.26
N PHE A 174 -1.30 2.37 0.95
CA PHE A 174 -2.07 2.53 2.18
C PHE A 174 -3.58 2.57 1.91
N GLY A 175 -4.00 3.19 0.82
CA GLY A 175 -5.38 3.14 0.34
C GLY A 175 -5.88 1.71 0.16
N HIS A 176 -5.05 0.83 -0.43
CA HIS A 176 -5.36 -0.60 -0.53
C HIS A 176 -5.54 -1.26 0.83
N THR A 177 -4.70 -0.96 1.80
CA THR A 177 -4.85 -1.49 3.17
C THR A 177 -6.17 -1.07 3.80
N LEU A 178 -6.59 0.17 3.61
CA LEU A 178 -7.85 0.68 4.14
C LEU A 178 -9.05 -0.02 3.51
N HIS A 179 -9.15 -0.07 2.18
CA HIS A 179 -10.33 -0.67 1.54
C HIS A 179 -10.37 -2.21 1.63
N GLN A 180 -9.22 -2.88 1.79
CA GLN A 180 -9.16 -4.31 2.08
C GLN A 180 -9.61 -4.63 3.51
N THR A 181 -9.52 -3.67 4.42
CA THR A 181 -10.03 -3.79 5.80
C THR A 181 -11.52 -3.53 5.87
N ILE A 182 -12.00 -2.44 5.26
CA ILE A 182 -13.43 -2.10 5.13
C ILE A 182 -13.64 -1.61 3.70
N LEU A 183 -14.44 -2.37 2.93
CA LEU A 183 -14.69 -2.07 1.51
C LEU A 183 -15.36 -0.70 1.33
N TYR A 184 -14.99 -0.02 0.26
CA TYR A 184 -15.69 1.17 -0.19
C TYR A 184 -17.06 0.82 -0.82
N PRO A 185 -18.00 1.80 -0.94
CA PRO A 185 -19.33 1.57 -1.49
C PRO A 185 -19.29 1.01 -2.92
N GLU A 186 -20.13 0.01 -3.19
CA GLU A 186 -20.20 -0.68 -4.49
C GLU A 186 -20.60 0.28 -5.65
N GLU A 187 -21.26 1.38 -5.32
CA GLU A 187 -21.65 2.44 -6.26
C GLU A 187 -20.45 3.01 -7.01
N PHE A 188 -19.28 3.06 -6.38
CA PHE A 188 -18.04 3.52 -7.00
C PHE A 188 -17.71 2.73 -8.28
N LYS A 189 -17.82 1.42 -8.23
CA LYS A 189 -17.52 0.53 -9.36
C LYS A 189 -18.47 0.70 -10.52
N ASN A 190 -19.68 1.21 -10.26
CA ASN A 190 -20.74 1.38 -11.23
C ASN A 190 -20.72 2.73 -11.94
N ILE A 191 -19.84 3.67 -11.54
CA ILE A 191 -19.74 4.99 -12.18
C ILE A 191 -19.15 4.86 -13.59
N THR A 192 -18.07 4.10 -13.75
CA THR A 192 -17.36 3.95 -15.02
C THR A 192 -17.02 2.49 -15.34
N PRO A 193 -17.99 1.55 -15.31
CA PRO A 193 -17.70 0.11 -15.36
C PRO A 193 -17.11 -0.36 -16.70
N GLY A 194 -17.34 0.39 -17.78
CA GLY A 194 -16.91 0.03 -19.13
C GLY A 194 -15.46 0.39 -19.48
N GLY A 195 -14.75 1.11 -18.60
CA GLY A 195 -13.39 1.60 -18.88
C GLY A 195 -12.26 0.76 -18.26
N TYR A 196 -12.59 -0.22 -17.43
CA TYR A 196 -11.56 -1.09 -16.83
C TYR A 196 -10.97 -2.06 -17.85
N THR A 197 -9.63 -2.16 -17.89
CA THR A 197 -8.91 -2.98 -18.87
C THR A 197 -7.55 -3.46 -18.34
N THR A 198 -7.18 -4.68 -18.69
CA THR A 198 -5.84 -5.22 -18.44
C THR A 198 -4.75 -4.57 -19.31
N SER A 199 -5.15 -3.86 -20.37
CA SER A 199 -4.25 -3.16 -21.31
C SER A 199 -4.07 -1.69 -20.97
N TRP A 200 -4.31 -1.28 -19.71
CA TRP A 200 -4.19 0.10 -19.23
C TRP A 200 -2.84 0.76 -19.56
N ASN A 201 -1.76 -0.01 -19.60
CA ASN A 201 -0.42 0.45 -19.93
C ASN A 201 -0.24 0.91 -21.38
N ASN A 202 -1.17 0.57 -22.27
CA ASN A 202 -1.21 1.04 -23.65
C ASN A 202 -2.12 2.28 -23.82
N MET A 203 -2.79 2.70 -22.75
CA MET A 203 -3.69 3.83 -22.72
C MET A 203 -2.94 5.10 -22.31
N SER A 204 -3.16 6.18 -23.02
CA SER A 204 -2.66 7.49 -22.61
C SER A 204 -3.47 8.08 -21.45
N GLU A 205 -2.87 9.01 -20.72
CA GLU A 205 -3.56 9.74 -19.65
C GLU A 205 -4.79 10.50 -20.14
N GLU A 206 -4.79 10.98 -21.39
CA GLU A 206 -5.93 11.66 -21.99
C GLU A 206 -7.06 10.69 -22.36
N GLU A 207 -6.75 9.51 -22.86
CA GLU A 207 -7.74 8.46 -23.11
C GLU A 207 -8.40 8.00 -21.81
N ALA A 208 -7.62 7.78 -20.75
CA ALA A 208 -8.16 7.46 -19.44
C ALA A 208 -9.07 8.57 -18.91
N LEU A 209 -8.66 9.83 -19.10
CA LEU A 209 -9.45 10.99 -18.68
C LEU A 209 -10.78 11.09 -19.40
N LYS A 210 -10.84 10.77 -20.70
CA LYS A 210 -12.09 10.70 -21.49
C LYS A 210 -13.07 9.64 -20.97
N LEU A 211 -12.55 8.62 -20.29
CA LEU A 211 -13.33 7.57 -19.66
C LEU A 211 -13.68 7.86 -18.18
N GLY A 212 -13.33 9.05 -17.67
CA GLY A 212 -13.60 9.44 -16.27
C GLY A 212 -12.67 8.80 -15.27
N TYR A 213 -11.42 8.53 -15.66
CA TYR A 213 -10.37 8.04 -14.76
C TYR A 213 -9.29 9.10 -14.55
N VAL A 214 -8.77 9.16 -13.32
CA VAL A 214 -7.77 10.16 -12.92
C VAL A 214 -6.39 9.87 -13.50
N SER A 215 -6.14 8.65 -13.93
CA SER A 215 -4.91 8.18 -14.58
C SER A 215 -5.16 6.94 -15.45
N SER A 216 -4.23 6.61 -16.33
CA SER A 216 -4.28 5.36 -17.09
C SER A 216 -4.24 4.13 -16.17
N TYR A 217 -3.47 4.19 -15.07
CA TYR A 217 -3.41 3.09 -14.10
C TYR A 217 -4.73 2.88 -13.34
N ALA A 218 -5.53 3.92 -13.12
CA ALA A 218 -6.88 3.79 -12.56
C ALA A 218 -7.79 2.87 -13.42
N CYS A 219 -7.51 2.75 -14.71
CA CYS A 219 -8.24 1.82 -15.59
C CYS A 219 -7.89 0.34 -15.36
N ALA A 220 -6.88 0.00 -14.55
CA ALA A 220 -6.51 -1.39 -14.30
C ALA A 220 -7.59 -2.18 -13.54
N GLY A 221 -8.38 -1.50 -12.72
CA GLY A 221 -9.48 -2.10 -11.98
C GLY A 221 -10.13 -1.13 -11.00
N PRO A 222 -11.31 -1.50 -10.44
CA PRO A 222 -12.04 -0.62 -9.53
C PRO A 222 -11.25 -0.26 -8.27
N ASP A 223 -10.47 -1.19 -7.74
CA ASP A 223 -9.68 -0.97 -6.54
C ASP A 223 -8.52 -0.02 -6.80
N GLU A 224 -7.87 -0.14 -7.98
CA GLU A 224 -6.82 0.79 -8.43
C GLU A 224 -7.37 2.19 -8.65
N ASP A 225 -8.55 2.30 -9.26
CA ASP A 225 -9.23 3.57 -9.49
C ASP A 225 -9.54 4.30 -8.17
N PHE A 226 -10.04 3.56 -7.20
CA PHE A 226 -10.37 4.10 -5.88
C PHE A 226 -9.12 4.66 -5.16
N VAL A 227 -8.05 3.88 -5.10
CA VAL A 227 -6.84 4.30 -4.38
C VAL A 227 -6.02 5.34 -5.17
N GLU A 228 -6.03 5.32 -6.51
CA GLU A 228 -5.43 6.36 -7.34
C GLU A 228 -6.09 7.72 -7.11
N MET A 229 -7.41 7.76 -6.92
CA MET A 229 -8.13 8.99 -6.55
C MET A 229 -7.60 9.54 -5.22
N ILE A 230 -7.53 8.71 -4.18
CA ILE A 230 -7.03 9.12 -2.85
C ILE A 230 -5.58 9.63 -2.97
N ALA A 231 -4.70 8.81 -3.52
CA ALA A 231 -3.26 9.08 -3.51
C ALA A 231 -2.89 10.30 -4.35
N ARG A 232 -3.46 10.42 -5.55
CA ARG A 232 -3.13 11.52 -6.46
C ARG A 232 -3.68 12.86 -5.98
N ILE A 233 -4.90 12.90 -5.47
CA ILE A 233 -5.45 14.15 -4.95
C ILE A 233 -4.68 14.58 -3.71
N ALA A 234 -4.37 13.66 -2.78
CA ALA A 234 -3.60 14.01 -1.59
C ALA A 234 -2.22 14.57 -1.94
N VAL A 235 -1.50 13.92 -2.88
CA VAL A 235 -0.10 14.24 -3.14
C VAL A 235 0.11 15.34 -4.18
N PHE A 236 -0.74 15.43 -5.20
CA PHE A 236 -0.63 16.50 -6.22
C PHE A 236 -1.48 17.73 -5.92
N GLY A 237 -2.40 17.62 -4.98
CA GLY A 237 -3.21 18.71 -4.47
C GLY A 237 -4.50 18.98 -5.27
N PRO A 238 -5.37 19.85 -4.70
CA PRO A 238 -6.68 20.10 -5.25
C PRO A 238 -6.62 20.84 -6.60
N GLU A 239 -5.67 21.74 -6.80
CA GLU A 239 -5.51 22.46 -8.08
C GLU A 239 -5.16 21.51 -9.24
N TRP A 240 -4.34 20.50 -8.98
CA TRP A 240 -4.03 19.48 -9.96
C TRP A 240 -5.29 18.71 -10.35
N TYR A 241 -6.10 18.33 -9.37
CA TYR A 241 -7.34 17.61 -9.61
C TYR A 241 -8.38 18.46 -10.37
N GLU A 242 -8.55 19.73 -9.98
CA GLU A 242 -9.42 20.66 -10.70
C GLU A 242 -9.03 20.82 -12.19
N LYS A 243 -7.73 20.89 -12.49
CA LYS A 243 -7.24 20.89 -13.87
C LYS A 243 -7.61 19.61 -14.62
N LYS A 244 -7.58 18.45 -13.98
CA LYS A 244 -8.01 17.18 -14.58
C LYS A 244 -9.51 17.19 -14.88
N VAL A 245 -10.34 17.61 -13.94
CA VAL A 245 -11.80 17.71 -14.13
C VAL A 245 -12.14 18.71 -15.21
N ALA A 246 -11.53 19.88 -15.22
CA ALA A 246 -11.72 20.90 -16.26
C ALA A 246 -11.31 20.38 -17.65
N ARG A 247 -10.20 19.66 -17.74
CA ARG A 247 -9.76 19.05 -19.00
C ARG A 247 -10.72 17.96 -19.48
N ALA A 248 -11.23 17.12 -18.58
CA ALA A 248 -12.25 16.11 -18.90
C ALA A 248 -13.52 16.77 -19.46
N LYS A 249 -13.96 17.86 -18.85
CA LYS A 249 -15.11 18.64 -19.32
C LYS A 249 -14.85 19.27 -20.69
N GLU A 250 -13.69 19.85 -20.92
CA GLU A 250 -13.29 20.41 -22.21
C GLU A 250 -13.31 19.35 -23.32
N LEU A 251 -12.76 18.17 -23.06
CA LEU A 251 -12.76 17.05 -24.01
C LEU A 251 -14.17 16.61 -24.36
N TYR A 252 -15.05 16.55 -23.37
CA TYR A 252 -16.47 16.21 -23.55
C TYR A 252 -17.22 17.26 -24.40
N LEU A 253 -17.06 18.55 -24.11
CA LEU A 253 -17.74 19.63 -24.81
C LEU A 253 -17.23 19.82 -26.25
N ASN A 254 -15.97 19.49 -26.52
CA ASN A 254 -15.37 19.61 -27.85
C ASN A 254 -15.47 18.31 -28.67
N ALA A 255 -16.25 17.31 -28.20
CA ALA A 255 -16.45 16.07 -28.92
C ALA A 255 -17.15 16.33 -30.27
N THR A 256 -16.66 15.72 -31.34
CA THR A 256 -17.23 15.85 -32.70
C THR A 256 -18.46 14.98 -32.89
N SER A 257 -18.65 13.98 -32.02
CA SER A 257 -19.79 13.08 -32.02
C SER A 257 -20.29 12.83 -30.61
N ALA A 258 -21.59 12.81 -30.39
CA ALA A 258 -22.21 12.38 -29.15
C ALA A 258 -21.90 10.89 -28.79
N LEU A 259 -21.42 10.12 -29.78
CA LEU A 259 -21.00 8.71 -29.56
C LEU A 259 -19.58 8.58 -29.02
N ASP A 260 -18.83 9.68 -28.97
CA ASP A 260 -17.43 9.68 -28.46
C ASP A 260 -17.39 9.46 -26.94
N PHE A 261 -18.50 9.70 -26.24
CA PHE A 261 -18.59 9.57 -24.79
C PHE A 261 -19.90 8.87 -24.39
N ALA A 262 -19.79 7.89 -23.50
CA ALA A 262 -20.96 7.22 -22.92
C ALA A 262 -21.64 8.09 -21.83
N TYR A 263 -20.88 8.99 -21.22
CA TYR A 263 -21.27 9.91 -20.13
C TYR A 263 -20.29 11.09 -20.08
N ASP A 264 -20.62 12.11 -19.30
CA ASP A 264 -19.70 13.22 -19.01
C ASP A 264 -18.57 12.75 -18.07
N PRO A 265 -17.31 12.68 -18.52
CA PRO A 265 -16.22 12.18 -17.70
C PRO A 265 -15.89 13.09 -16.51
N SER A 266 -16.19 14.39 -16.60
CA SER A 266 -15.98 15.32 -15.48
C SER A 266 -16.98 15.06 -14.35
N GLU A 267 -18.22 14.72 -14.66
CA GLU A 267 -19.22 14.32 -13.69
C GLU A 267 -18.88 12.97 -13.04
N ALA A 268 -18.37 12.02 -13.83
CA ALA A 268 -17.90 10.74 -13.31
C ALA A 268 -16.77 10.92 -12.28
N LEU A 269 -15.78 11.78 -12.57
CA LEU A 269 -14.71 12.12 -11.63
C LEU A 269 -15.26 12.71 -10.33
N ARG A 270 -16.24 13.65 -10.42
CA ARG A 270 -16.85 14.26 -9.23
C ARG A 270 -17.66 13.27 -8.39
N GLN A 271 -18.36 12.34 -9.01
CA GLN A 271 -19.09 11.29 -8.31
C GLN A 271 -18.12 10.37 -7.56
N LYS A 272 -17.01 9.96 -8.20
CA LYS A 272 -15.95 9.17 -7.56
C LYS A 272 -15.34 9.92 -6.39
N GLU A 273 -14.98 11.19 -6.56
CA GLU A 273 -14.45 12.05 -5.50
C GLU A 273 -15.41 12.10 -4.29
N THR A 274 -16.70 12.30 -4.53
CA THR A 274 -17.70 12.35 -3.46
C THR A 274 -17.70 11.06 -2.64
N ILE A 275 -17.62 9.90 -3.30
CA ILE A 275 -17.56 8.60 -2.60
C ILE A 275 -16.26 8.47 -1.81
N VAL A 276 -15.11 8.86 -2.37
CA VAL A 276 -13.82 8.85 -1.68
C VAL A 276 -13.85 9.72 -0.41
N VAL A 277 -14.36 10.94 -0.52
CA VAL A 277 -14.48 11.88 0.61
C VAL A 277 -15.38 11.31 1.70
N SER A 278 -16.57 10.79 1.33
CA SER A 278 -17.50 10.20 2.29
C SER A 278 -16.92 8.94 2.94
N TYR A 279 -16.26 8.09 2.18
CA TYR A 279 -15.63 6.88 2.71
C TYR A 279 -14.56 7.18 3.76
N LEU A 280 -13.66 8.13 3.47
CA LEU A 280 -12.62 8.52 4.42
C LEU A 280 -13.22 9.16 5.67
N LYS A 281 -14.27 9.97 5.51
CA LYS A 281 -14.96 10.64 6.63
C LYS A 281 -15.77 9.67 7.49
N ASP A 282 -16.66 8.90 6.86
CA ASP A 282 -17.69 8.15 7.56
C ASP A 282 -17.13 6.84 8.16
N ILE A 283 -16.15 6.22 7.49
CA ILE A 283 -15.56 4.96 7.93
C ILE A 283 -14.34 5.19 8.82
N TRP A 284 -13.49 6.16 8.46
CA TRP A 284 -12.19 6.36 9.11
C TRP A 284 -12.10 7.61 9.97
N GLY A 285 -13.12 8.49 9.92
CA GLY A 285 -13.12 9.77 10.62
C GLY A 285 -12.11 10.78 10.06
N ILE A 286 -11.63 10.58 8.83
CA ILE A 286 -10.60 11.39 8.18
C ILE A 286 -11.26 12.41 7.27
N ASN A 287 -11.15 13.70 7.57
CA ASN A 287 -11.50 14.77 6.64
C ASN A 287 -10.50 14.76 5.48
N PHE A 288 -10.99 14.53 4.25
CA PHE A 288 -10.11 14.55 3.08
C PHE A 288 -9.71 15.99 2.71
N TYR A 289 -10.69 16.89 2.68
CA TYR A 289 -10.49 18.34 2.51
C TYR A 289 -10.71 19.06 3.83
N ASP A 290 -10.30 20.32 3.87
CA ASP A 290 -10.51 21.18 5.03
C ASP A 290 -12.01 21.33 5.33
N GLN A 291 -12.38 21.20 6.58
CA GLN A 291 -13.76 21.28 7.03
C GLN A 291 -13.84 21.91 8.41
N ASP A 292 -14.82 22.81 8.63
CA ASP A 292 -15.12 23.45 9.91
C ASP A 292 -13.91 24.16 10.56
N GLY A 293 -12.98 24.65 9.73
CA GLY A 293 -11.75 25.32 10.17
C GLY A 293 -10.60 24.39 10.51
N GLU A 294 -10.81 23.07 10.40
CA GLU A 294 -9.79 22.06 10.59
C GLU A 294 -9.20 21.61 9.24
N LYS A 295 -7.88 21.38 9.21
CA LYS A 295 -7.19 20.91 8.00
C LYS A 295 -7.55 19.47 7.68
N GLY A 296 -7.80 19.21 6.40
CA GLY A 296 -7.96 17.87 5.88
C GLY A 296 -6.65 17.21 5.46
N LEU A 297 -6.76 15.94 5.05
CA LEU A 297 -5.61 15.13 4.62
C LEU A 297 -4.84 15.79 3.49
N VAL A 298 -5.55 16.32 2.48
CA VAL A 298 -4.92 16.94 1.30
C VAL A 298 -4.06 18.14 1.72
N THR A 299 -4.58 19.04 2.53
CA THR A 299 -3.84 20.21 3.02
C THR A 299 -2.61 19.80 3.83
N LEU A 300 -2.77 18.85 4.77
CA LEU A 300 -1.65 18.40 5.60
C LEU A 300 -0.54 17.75 4.78
N VAL A 301 -0.90 16.94 3.77
CA VAL A 301 0.07 16.31 2.87
C VAL A 301 0.79 17.35 2.00
N GLN A 302 0.06 18.34 1.45
CA GLN A 302 0.66 19.40 0.65
C GLN A 302 1.63 20.25 1.47
N GLU A 303 1.24 20.68 2.66
CA GLU A 303 2.10 21.44 3.56
C GLU A 303 3.35 20.64 3.96
N ALA A 304 3.21 19.33 4.21
CA ALA A 304 4.35 18.48 4.51
C ALA A 304 5.30 18.34 3.31
N ILE A 305 4.80 18.23 2.08
CA ILE A 305 5.62 18.23 0.86
C ILE A 305 6.36 19.57 0.71
N ASP A 306 5.65 20.69 0.89
CA ASP A 306 6.25 22.03 0.82
C ASP A 306 7.35 22.19 1.87
N TYR A 307 7.11 21.73 3.09
CA TYR A 307 8.07 21.77 4.18
C TYR A 307 9.33 20.95 3.88
N VAL A 308 9.19 19.66 3.51
CA VAL A 308 10.36 18.80 3.29
C VAL A 308 11.19 19.18 2.07
N THR A 309 10.60 19.91 1.10
CA THR A 309 11.30 20.40 -0.09
C THR A 309 11.85 21.82 0.11
N SER A 310 11.53 22.49 1.21
CA SER A 310 12.02 23.83 1.53
C SER A 310 13.47 23.84 2.01
N ASP A 311 14.06 25.03 2.08
CA ASP A 311 15.39 25.22 2.67
C ASP A 311 15.39 25.19 4.21
N ASP A 312 14.21 25.30 4.82
CA ASP A 312 14.04 25.26 6.26
C ASP A 312 14.01 23.84 6.85
N TYR A 313 13.85 22.82 6.00
CA TYR A 313 13.83 21.43 6.43
C TYR A 313 15.23 20.98 6.86
N LYS A 314 15.37 20.68 8.15
CA LYS A 314 16.62 20.17 8.75
C LYS A 314 16.48 18.66 8.98
N GLN A 315 17.39 17.90 8.38
CA GLN A 315 17.51 16.46 8.59
C GLN A 315 18.21 16.10 9.89
#